data_fe3da437a9a36464d0ece8544fd6bdff
#
_entry.id   fe3da437a9a36464d0ece8544fd6bdff
#
_cell.length_a   1.000
_cell.length_b   1.000
_cell.length_c   1.000
_cell.angle_alpha   90.00
_cell.angle_beta   90.00
_cell.angle_gamma   90.00
#
_symmetry.space_group_name_H-M   'P 1'
#
loop_
_entity.id
_entity.type
_entity.pdbx_description
1 polymer ?
#
loop_
_entity_poly.entity_id
_entity_poly.type
_entity_poly.pdbx_seq_one_letter_code
_entity_poly.pdbx_strand_id
1 'polypeptide(L)'
;QGVSSAASDVYKRQDVLEAKRLAGDYSKGLVRALEKVNRQLRILEKECTEYEILPNPGAVSLGMLQVMGEMDKLLEELHGKELPEQLLEFYFCVRDFLNIDELLDENYVVYTEMGEGGKVILRLFCVNPAANIHRCLEKGKSAVFFSATLLPMDYYRTLLSTRKDDYGIYVTSPFRQENRCILTGRDVSSRYIRRGYEEYHRIASYIARTVWTRKGNYMVFFPSYKFMDDVLEVYENEFSAEWVRCISQTSGMNEREKEEFLEEFSASEGTLVGFCVMGGIFSEGID
;
A
#
# COMPACT_ATOMS: atom_id res chain seq x y z
N GLN A 1 -3.08 -4.81 2.60
CA GLN A 1 -3.50 -3.55 1.94
C GLN A 1 -4.49 -3.97 0.89
N GLY A 2 -5.70 -3.82 1.21
CA GLY A 2 -6.58 -4.69 0.53
C GLY A 2 -7.68 -3.97 -0.19
N VAL A 3 -8.71 -4.71 -0.37
CA VAL A 3 -9.97 -4.40 -1.03
C VAL A 3 -10.55 -3.04 -0.63
N SER A 4 -10.22 -2.53 0.57
CA SER A 4 -10.68 -1.25 1.06
C SER A 4 -10.03 -0.04 0.37
N SER A 5 -8.80 -0.15 -0.13
CA SER A 5 -8.10 0.98 -0.77
C SER A 5 -8.67 1.33 -2.14
N ALA A 6 -9.16 0.33 -2.89
CA ALA A 6 -9.74 0.54 -4.22
C ALA A 6 -11.16 1.16 -4.20
N ALA A 7 -11.85 1.09 -3.03
CA ALA A 7 -13.17 1.67 -2.85
C ALA A 7 -13.16 2.94 -1.98
N SER A 8 -11.97 3.45 -1.66
CA SER A 8 -11.78 4.64 -0.82
C SER A 8 -10.98 5.67 -1.60
N ASP A 9 -11.26 6.95 -1.37
CA ASP A 9 -10.51 8.03 -2.00
C ASP A 9 -10.08 9.10 -1.00
N VAL A 10 -9.02 9.82 -1.37
CA VAL A 10 -8.34 10.83 -0.55
C VAL A 10 -8.10 12.07 -1.38
N TYR A 11 -8.61 13.20 -0.93
CA TYR A 11 -8.44 14.48 -1.62
C TYR A 11 -7.69 15.51 -0.76
N LYS A 12 -6.57 15.97 -1.28
CA LYS A 12 -5.70 16.93 -0.58
C LYS A 12 -5.88 18.33 -1.15
N ARG A 13 -6.09 19.31 -0.29
CA ARG A 13 -6.17 20.72 -0.73
C ARG A 13 -4.92 21.17 -1.48
N GLN A 14 -3.75 20.56 -1.22
CA GLN A 14 -2.51 20.83 -1.92
C GLN A 14 -2.63 20.58 -3.42
N ASP A 15 -3.26 19.47 -3.81
CA ASP A 15 -3.39 19.05 -5.22
C ASP A 15 -4.28 20.03 -6.00
N VAL A 16 -5.35 20.56 -5.36
CA VAL A 16 -6.21 21.60 -5.93
C VAL A 16 -5.44 22.90 -6.20
N LEU A 17 -4.56 23.28 -5.29
CA LEU A 17 -3.75 24.52 -5.45
C LEU A 17 -2.75 24.36 -6.58
N GLU A 18 -2.14 23.20 -6.72
CA GLU A 18 -1.20 22.91 -7.79
C GLU A 18 -1.91 22.86 -9.16
N ALA A 19 -3.02 22.12 -9.26
CA ALA A 19 -3.83 22.07 -10.46
C ALA A 19 -4.31 23.48 -10.89
N LYS A 20 -4.72 24.32 -9.93
CA LYS A 20 -5.11 25.72 -10.21
C LYS A 20 -3.96 26.53 -10.80
N ARG A 21 -2.75 26.35 -10.31
CA ARG A 21 -1.56 27.04 -10.84
C ARG A 21 -1.29 26.62 -12.28
N LEU A 22 -1.33 25.31 -12.55
CA LEU A 22 -1.12 24.74 -13.88
C LEU A 22 -2.23 25.14 -14.87
N ALA A 23 -3.48 25.18 -14.42
CA ALA A 23 -4.63 25.54 -15.27
C ALA A 23 -4.62 27.01 -15.73
N GLY A 24 -3.81 27.87 -15.10
CA GLY A 24 -3.76 29.30 -15.38
C GLY A 24 -3.47 29.66 -16.84
N ASP A 25 -2.65 28.86 -17.50
CA ASP A 25 -2.22 29.07 -18.88
C ASP A 25 -3.18 28.44 -19.92
N TYR A 26 -4.18 27.65 -19.47
CA TYR A 26 -5.03 26.86 -20.34
C TYR A 26 -6.50 27.27 -20.32
N SER A 27 -7.11 27.41 -19.15
CA SER A 27 -8.55 27.69 -19.04
C SER A 27 -8.91 28.55 -17.83
N LYS A 28 -9.49 29.73 -18.11
CA LYS A 28 -10.04 30.60 -17.06
C LYS A 28 -11.28 29.97 -16.38
N GLY A 29 -12.03 29.14 -17.11
CA GLY A 29 -13.18 28.38 -16.57
C GLY A 29 -12.72 27.41 -15.51
N LEU A 30 -11.72 26.60 -15.82
CA LEU A 30 -11.12 25.63 -14.92
C LEU A 30 -10.53 26.30 -13.67
N VAL A 31 -9.81 27.40 -13.83
CA VAL A 31 -9.27 28.17 -12.68
C VAL A 31 -10.38 28.63 -11.73
N ARG A 32 -11.52 29.10 -12.27
CA ARG A 32 -12.69 29.51 -11.45
C ARG A 32 -13.33 28.33 -10.73
N ALA A 33 -13.44 27.18 -11.39
CA ALA A 33 -13.98 25.96 -10.79
C ALA A 33 -13.06 25.49 -9.63
N LEU A 34 -11.76 25.41 -9.87
CA LEU A 34 -10.76 25.04 -8.84
C LEU A 34 -10.74 26.03 -7.66
N GLU A 35 -10.96 27.34 -7.90
CA GLU A 35 -11.07 28.31 -6.82
C GLU A 35 -12.29 28.09 -5.93
N LYS A 36 -13.43 27.66 -6.51
CA LYS A 36 -14.62 27.29 -5.73
C LYS A 36 -14.33 26.10 -4.84
N VAL A 37 -13.71 25.04 -5.36
CA VAL A 37 -13.29 23.86 -4.58
C VAL A 37 -12.33 24.26 -3.46
N ASN A 38 -11.28 25.01 -3.79
CA ASN A 38 -10.33 25.50 -2.80
C ASN A 38 -11.00 26.30 -1.66
N ARG A 39 -12.04 27.10 -1.99
CA ARG A 39 -12.81 27.85 -0.99
C ARG A 39 -13.57 26.91 -0.04
N GLN A 40 -14.19 25.86 -0.55
CA GLN A 40 -14.87 24.86 0.28
C GLN A 40 -13.89 24.12 1.18
N LEU A 41 -12.75 23.66 0.62
CA LEU A 41 -11.71 23.01 1.41
C LEU A 41 -11.12 23.93 2.49
N ARG A 42 -11.05 25.25 2.27
CA ARG A 42 -10.65 26.21 3.29
C ARG A 42 -11.67 26.38 4.42
N ILE A 43 -12.96 26.19 4.13
CA ILE A 43 -13.99 26.19 5.18
C ILE A 43 -13.79 24.96 6.06
N LEU A 44 -13.69 23.78 5.45
CA LEU A 44 -13.43 22.52 6.15
C LEU A 44 -12.12 22.58 6.96
N GLU A 45 -11.07 23.20 6.43
CA GLU A 45 -9.79 23.38 7.13
C GLU A 45 -9.91 24.22 8.41
N LYS A 46 -10.82 25.19 8.45
CA LYS A 46 -11.06 26.02 9.64
C LYS A 46 -11.89 25.30 10.71
N GLU A 47 -12.75 24.37 10.28
CA GLU A 47 -13.64 23.61 11.14
C GLU A 47 -12.93 22.37 11.71
N CYS A 48 -11.96 21.81 10.97
CA CYS A 48 -11.19 20.64 11.38
C CYS A 48 -10.06 21.01 12.34
N THR A 49 -10.05 20.45 13.54
CA THR A 49 -8.93 20.61 14.49
C THR A 49 -7.91 19.48 14.37
N GLU A 50 -8.35 18.25 14.42
CA GLU A 50 -7.55 17.04 14.23
C GLU A 50 -8.20 16.16 13.17
N TYR A 51 -9.45 15.78 13.39
CA TYR A 51 -10.34 15.16 12.40
C TYR A 51 -11.79 15.58 12.66
N GLU A 52 -12.63 15.56 11.61
CA GLU A 52 -14.05 15.86 11.69
C GLU A 52 -14.84 14.93 10.77
N ILE A 53 -15.87 14.28 11.31
CA ILE A 53 -16.75 13.40 10.53
C ILE A 53 -17.84 14.24 9.88
N LEU A 54 -18.01 14.06 8.57
CA LEU A 54 -18.98 14.79 7.76
C LEU A 54 -20.12 13.87 7.33
N PRO A 55 -21.34 14.38 7.18
CA PRO A 55 -22.45 13.58 6.66
C PRO A 55 -22.29 13.20 5.18
N ASN A 56 -21.59 14.01 4.42
CA ASN A 56 -21.24 13.81 3.00
C ASN A 56 -20.18 14.84 2.56
N PRO A 57 -19.58 14.73 1.37
CA PRO A 57 -18.60 15.71 0.88
C PRO A 57 -19.20 17.07 0.49
N GLY A 58 -20.52 17.17 0.34
CA GLY A 58 -21.27 18.39 0.18
C GLY A 58 -20.84 19.24 -1.03
N ALA A 59 -20.56 20.52 -0.75
CA ALA A 59 -20.18 21.47 -1.78
C ALA A 59 -18.86 21.18 -2.48
N VAL A 60 -18.01 20.31 -1.90
CA VAL A 60 -16.77 19.85 -2.54
C VAL A 60 -17.10 19.00 -3.76
N SER A 61 -18.01 18.00 -3.65
CA SER A 61 -18.44 17.17 -4.77
C SER A 61 -19.04 18.00 -5.90
N LEU A 62 -19.91 18.95 -5.59
CA LEU A 62 -20.47 19.87 -6.60
C LEU A 62 -19.39 20.69 -7.30
N GLY A 63 -18.38 21.12 -6.56
CA GLY A 63 -17.23 21.80 -7.11
C GLY A 63 -16.38 20.90 -8.01
N MET A 64 -16.17 19.64 -7.64
CA MET A 64 -15.45 18.65 -8.45
C MET A 64 -16.17 18.30 -9.74
N LEU A 65 -17.50 18.20 -9.73
CA LEU A 65 -18.30 18.05 -10.95
C LEU A 65 -18.10 19.21 -11.92
N GLN A 66 -18.00 20.45 -11.41
CA GLN A 66 -17.70 21.61 -12.26
C GLN A 66 -16.27 21.56 -12.80
N VAL A 67 -15.31 21.14 -11.98
CA VAL A 67 -13.91 20.94 -12.42
C VAL A 67 -13.85 19.90 -13.52
N MET A 68 -14.53 18.75 -13.36
CA MET A 68 -14.62 17.71 -14.38
C MET A 68 -15.16 18.26 -15.71
N GLY A 69 -16.30 18.95 -15.68
CA GLY A 69 -16.89 19.53 -16.90
C GLY A 69 -16.01 20.58 -17.58
N GLU A 70 -15.23 21.35 -16.84
CA GLU A 70 -14.27 22.31 -17.43
C GLU A 70 -13.02 21.61 -17.98
N MET A 71 -12.59 20.51 -17.37
CA MET A 71 -11.50 19.67 -17.88
C MET A 71 -11.90 18.96 -19.18
N ASP A 72 -13.12 18.40 -19.25
CA ASP A 72 -13.63 17.76 -20.46
C ASP A 72 -13.65 18.74 -21.64
N LYS A 73 -14.17 19.96 -21.44
CA LYS A 73 -14.15 21.02 -22.45
C LYS A 73 -12.72 21.35 -22.90
N LEU A 74 -11.80 21.48 -21.94
CA LEU A 74 -10.40 21.78 -22.24
C LEU A 74 -9.77 20.67 -23.07
N LEU A 75 -10.03 19.40 -22.76
CA LEU A 75 -9.53 18.25 -23.51
C LEU A 75 -10.09 18.22 -24.95
N GLU A 76 -11.37 18.57 -25.14
CA GLU A 76 -11.98 18.69 -26.47
C GLU A 76 -11.38 19.84 -27.28
N GLU A 77 -11.14 20.99 -26.66
CA GLU A 77 -10.58 22.20 -27.33
C GLU A 77 -9.11 22.03 -27.73
N LEU A 78 -8.33 21.21 -27.01
CA LEU A 78 -6.91 21.02 -27.26
C LEU A 78 -6.59 20.25 -28.55
N HIS A 79 -7.55 19.53 -29.15
CA HIS A 79 -7.40 18.85 -30.43
C HIS A 79 -6.08 18.06 -30.58
N GLY A 80 -5.64 17.38 -29.50
CA GLY A 80 -4.42 16.57 -29.48
C GLY A 80 -3.15 17.31 -29.05
N LYS A 81 -3.25 18.55 -28.55
CA LYS A 81 -2.13 19.15 -27.79
C LYS A 81 -2.05 18.52 -26.41
N GLU A 82 -0.85 18.20 -26.00
CA GLU A 82 -0.61 17.57 -24.70
C GLU A 82 -0.87 18.57 -23.56
N LEU A 83 -1.66 18.11 -22.56
CA LEU A 83 -1.73 18.77 -21.26
C LEU A 83 -0.50 18.41 -20.42
N PRO A 84 -0.10 19.25 -19.46
CA PRO A 84 0.87 18.85 -18.45
C PRO A 84 0.44 17.56 -17.77
N GLU A 85 1.35 16.62 -17.60
CA GLU A 85 1.10 15.30 -17.02
C GLU A 85 0.41 15.43 -15.66
N GLN A 86 0.87 16.34 -14.80
CA GLN A 86 0.28 16.59 -13.48
C GLN A 86 -1.19 17.06 -13.55
N LEU A 87 -1.56 17.81 -14.59
CA LEU A 87 -2.94 18.27 -14.76
C LEU A 87 -3.84 17.12 -15.25
N LEU A 88 -3.29 16.22 -16.06
CA LEU A 88 -3.99 15.01 -16.49
C LEU A 88 -4.14 14.00 -15.34
N GLU A 89 -3.11 13.81 -14.50
CA GLU A 89 -3.21 13.02 -13.28
C GLU A 89 -4.28 13.58 -12.35
N PHE A 90 -4.31 14.89 -12.16
CA PHE A 90 -5.35 15.54 -11.37
C PHE A 90 -6.75 15.31 -11.93
N TYR A 91 -6.93 15.33 -13.26
CA TYR A 91 -8.20 14.98 -13.90
C TYR A 91 -8.66 13.55 -13.53
N PHE A 92 -7.74 12.57 -13.57
CA PHE A 92 -8.06 11.20 -13.16
C PHE A 92 -8.41 11.12 -11.67
N CYS A 93 -7.69 11.83 -10.80
CA CYS A 93 -8.03 11.92 -9.39
C CYS A 93 -9.44 12.49 -9.15
N VAL A 94 -9.81 13.55 -9.88
CA VAL A 94 -11.18 14.12 -9.79
C VAL A 94 -12.23 13.12 -10.23
N ARG A 95 -11.98 12.38 -11.31
CA ARG A 95 -12.88 11.34 -11.81
C ARG A 95 -13.05 10.21 -10.79
N ASP A 96 -11.95 9.76 -10.22
CA ASP A 96 -11.96 8.68 -9.23
C ASP A 96 -12.68 9.12 -7.94
N PHE A 97 -12.47 10.35 -7.48
CA PHE A 97 -13.24 10.94 -6.38
C PHE A 97 -14.75 10.93 -6.65
N LEU A 98 -15.18 11.38 -7.83
CA LEU A 98 -16.59 11.41 -8.19
C LEU A 98 -17.19 10.01 -8.33
N ASN A 99 -16.43 9.05 -8.86
CA ASN A 99 -16.84 7.64 -8.91
C ASN A 99 -17.07 7.06 -7.51
N ILE A 100 -16.23 7.41 -6.54
CA ILE A 100 -16.42 6.97 -5.15
C ILE A 100 -17.56 7.73 -4.48
N ASP A 101 -17.73 9.03 -4.76
CA ASP A 101 -18.84 9.83 -4.24
C ASP A 101 -20.22 9.24 -4.63
N GLU A 102 -20.34 8.69 -5.86
CA GLU A 102 -21.55 7.98 -6.32
C GLU A 102 -21.79 6.63 -5.60
N LEU A 103 -20.75 6.06 -4.97
CA LEU A 103 -20.84 4.79 -4.26
C LEU A 103 -21.17 4.97 -2.77
N LEU A 104 -21.21 6.20 -2.25
CA LEU A 104 -21.40 6.46 -0.83
C LEU A 104 -22.73 5.89 -0.33
N ASP A 105 -22.63 5.04 0.68
CA ASP A 105 -23.75 4.43 1.41
C ASP A 105 -23.40 4.31 2.91
N GLU A 106 -24.17 3.56 3.68
CA GLU A 106 -23.94 3.35 5.12
C GLU A 106 -22.60 2.64 5.44
N ASN A 107 -21.93 2.08 4.44
CA ASN A 107 -20.61 1.44 4.61
C ASN A 107 -19.44 2.41 4.44
N TYR A 108 -19.72 3.69 4.21
CA TYR A 108 -18.71 4.72 4.08
C TYR A 108 -18.70 5.69 5.25
N VAL A 109 -17.53 6.20 5.56
CA VAL A 109 -17.33 7.35 6.45
C VAL A 109 -16.64 8.45 5.66
N VAL A 110 -17.26 9.61 5.62
CA VAL A 110 -16.67 10.83 5.07
C VAL A 110 -16.10 11.63 6.23
N TYR A 111 -14.82 11.98 6.14
CA TYR A 111 -14.20 12.79 7.18
C TYR A 111 -13.07 13.66 6.64
N THR A 112 -12.75 14.69 7.40
CA THR A 112 -11.57 15.51 7.19
C THR A 112 -10.54 15.24 8.28
N GLU A 113 -9.28 15.36 7.93
CA GLU A 113 -8.16 15.33 8.85
C GLU A 113 -7.13 16.39 8.47
N MET A 114 -6.31 16.78 9.42
CA MET A 114 -5.21 17.70 9.18
C MET A 114 -3.98 16.95 8.68
N GLY A 115 -3.57 17.23 7.46
CA GLY A 115 -2.37 16.67 6.85
C GLY A 115 -1.09 17.42 7.22
N GLU A 116 0.03 16.94 6.70
CA GLU A 116 1.33 17.62 6.81
C GLU A 116 1.25 19.05 6.25
N GLY A 117 1.83 20.01 6.98
CA GLY A 117 1.79 21.42 6.61
C GLY A 117 0.47 22.12 6.93
N GLY A 118 -0.39 21.52 7.78
CA GLY A 118 -1.62 22.14 8.28
C GLY A 118 -2.70 22.36 7.22
N LYS A 119 -2.74 21.55 6.17
CA LYS A 119 -3.78 21.58 5.14
C LYS A 119 -4.75 20.42 5.30
N VAL A 120 -6.03 20.70 5.07
CA VAL A 120 -7.07 19.69 5.20
C VAL A 120 -6.94 18.61 4.12
N ILE A 121 -7.21 17.39 4.52
CA ILE A 121 -7.41 16.21 3.68
C ILE A 121 -8.86 15.78 3.84
N LEU A 122 -9.61 15.64 2.76
CA LEU A 122 -10.94 15.05 2.73
C LEU A 122 -10.82 13.59 2.34
N ARG A 123 -11.44 12.70 3.13
CA ARG A 123 -11.45 11.26 2.88
C ARG A 123 -12.84 10.72 2.69
N LEU A 124 -13.00 9.93 1.65
CA LEU A 124 -14.15 9.05 1.42
C LEU A 124 -13.68 7.62 1.75
N PHE A 125 -13.94 7.15 2.96
CA PHE A 125 -13.39 5.90 3.48
C PHE A 125 -14.44 4.78 3.49
N CYS A 126 -14.19 3.75 2.69
CA CYS A 126 -15.01 2.54 2.67
C CYS A 126 -14.66 1.64 3.87
N VAL A 127 -15.56 1.54 4.83
CA VAL A 127 -15.39 0.68 6.02
C VAL A 127 -15.67 -0.78 5.67
N ASN A 128 -16.69 -1.04 4.84
CA ASN A 128 -17.03 -2.39 4.40
C ASN A 128 -17.25 -2.42 2.87
N PRO A 129 -16.33 -3.05 2.11
CA PRO A 129 -16.41 -3.08 0.66
C PRO A 129 -17.35 -4.16 0.10
N ALA A 130 -18.03 -4.97 0.94
CA ALA A 130 -18.81 -6.13 0.49
C ALA A 130 -19.87 -5.78 -0.56
N ALA A 131 -20.59 -4.66 -0.39
CA ALA A 131 -21.60 -4.23 -1.35
C ALA A 131 -20.99 -3.87 -2.71
N ASN A 132 -19.84 -3.21 -2.73
CA ASN A 132 -19.15 -2.84 -3.97
C ASN A 132 -18.57 -4.07 -4.68
N ILE A 133 -17.99 -4.99 -3.91
CA ILE A 133 -17.51 -6.28 -4.44
C ILE A 133 -18.69 -7.06 -5.03
N HIS A 134 -19.82 -7.12 -4.35
CA HIS A 134 -21.00 -7.81 -4.81
C HIS A 134 -21.47 -7.29 -6.19
N ARG A 135 -21.56 -5.97 -6.37
CA ARG A 135 -21.90 -5.36 -7.67
C ARG A 135 -20.93 -5.77 -8.78
N CYS A 136 -19.65 -5.96 -8.46
CA CYS A 136 -18.66 -6.44 -9.42
C CYS A 136 -18.86 -7.93 -9.72
N LEU A 137 -19.15 -8.74 -8.71
CA LEU A 137 -19.35 -10.19 -8.83
C LEU A 137 -20.59 -10.56 -9.60
N GLU A 138 -21.66 -9.74 -9.54
CA GLU A 138 -22.89 -9.95 -10.33
C GLU A 138 -22.65 -9.92 -11.85
N LYS A 139 -21.56 -9.33 -12.31
CA LYS A 139 -21.17 -9.34 -13.73
C LYS A 139 -20.56 -10.68 -14.17
N GLY A 140 -20.17 -11.53 -13.21
CA GLY A 140 -19.59 -12.86 -13.43
C GLY A 140 -20.57 -13.99 -13.14
N LYS A 141 -20.22 -15.21 -13.52
CA LYS A 141 -21.00 -16.40 -13.19
C LYS A 141 -20.69 -16.96 -11.81
N SER A 142 -19.43 -16.86 -11.40
CA SER A 142 -18.91 -17.32 -10.10
C SER A 142 -17.61 -16.63 -9.79
N ALA A 143 -17.26 -16.58 -8.52
CA ALA A 143 -15.97 -16.08 -8.04
C ALA A 143 -15.42 -17.02 -6.95
N VAL A 144 -14.11 -17.14 -6.88
CA VAL A 144 -13.39 -17.88 -5.86
C VAL A 144 -12.35 -16.96 -5.26
N PHE A 145 -12.43 -16.73 -3.95
CA PHE A 145 -11.43 -16.04 -3.18
C PHE A 145 -10.57 -17.04 -2.45
N PHE A 146 -9.27 -16.93 -2.53
CA PHE A 146 -8.36 -17.83 -1.84
C PHE A 146 -7.13 -17.08 -1.32
N SER A 147 -6.69 -17.47 -0.14
CA SER A 147 -5.42 -17.02 0.46
C SER A 147 -5.07 -17.96 1.62
N ALA A 148 -3.79 -18.08 1.92
CA ALA A 148 -3.32 -18.76 3.12
C ALA A 148 -3.76 -18.06 4.43
N THR A 149 -4.17 -16.79 4.35
CA THR A 149 -4.47 -15.92 5.49
C THR A 149 -5.93 -15.44 5.57
N LEU A 150 -6.87 -16.09 4.85
CA LEU A 150 -8.31 -15.80 4.96
C LEU A 150 -8.90 -16.35 6.28
N LEU A 151 -8.30 -16.00 7.41
CA LEU A 151 -8.68 -16.42 8.75
C LEU A 151 -8.79 -15.22 9.70
N PRO A 152 -9.86 -15.11 10.51
CA PRO A 152 -11.03 -16.00 10.60
C PRO A 152 -11.93 -15.90 9.37
N MET A 153 -12.46 -17.03 8.90
CA MET A 153 -13.24 -17.06 7.65
C MET A 153 -14.48 -16.17 7.69
N ASP A 154 -15.21 -16.12 8.78
CA ASP A 154 -16.42 -15.32 8.91
C ASP A 154 -16.13 -13.81 8.80
N TYR A 155 -14.98 -13.36 9.28
CA TYR A 155 -14.54 -11.96 9.10
C TYR A 155 -14.40 -11.62 7.61
N TYR A 156 -13.67 -12.44 6.87
CA TYR A 156 -13.47 -12.19 5.43
C TYR A 156 -14.76 -12.36 4.62
N ARG A 157 -15.65 -13.29 5.00
CA ARG A 157 -16.97 -13.41 4.36
C ARG A 157 -17.76 -12.12 4.46
N THR A 158 -17.76 -11.46 5.62
CA THR A 158 -18.47 -10.18 5.80
C THR A 158 -17.88 -9.02 4.99
N LEU A 159 -16.61 -9.11 4.59
CA LEU A 159 -15.95 -8.10 3.77
C LEU A 159 -15.98 -8.39 2.27
N LEU A 160 -16.10 -9.66 1.87
CA LEU A 160 -15.99 -10.09 0.48
C LEU A 160 -17.35 -10.44 -0.12
N SER A 161 -18.38 -10.68 0.69
CA SER A 161 -19.70 -11.10 0.24
C SER A 161 -20.82 -10.48 1.05
N THR A 162 -21.94 -10.21 0.38
CA THR A 162 -23.23 -9.86 1.01
C THR A 162 -24.09 -11.08 1.28
N ARG A 163 -23.69 -12.26 0.83
CA ARG A 163 -24.45 -13.51 0.96
C ARG A 163 -24.03 -14.30 2.19
N LYS A 164 -24.99 -14.77 2.96
CA LYS A 164 -24.74 -15.58 4.16
C LYS A 164 -24.46 -17.06 3.86
N ASP A 165 -24.86 -17.51 2.68
CA ASP A 165 -24.80 -18.88 2.21
C ASP A 165 -23.60 -19.19 1.31
N ASP A 166 -22.70 -18.24 1.11
CA ASP A 166 -21.46 -18.47 0.37
C ASP A 166 -20.57 -19.49 1.08
N TYR A 167 -20.05 -20.44 0.31
CA TYR A 167 -19.25 -21.53 0.83
C TYR A 167 -17.87 -21.05 1.29
N GLY A 168 -17.46 -21.53 2.45
CA GLY A 168 -16.09 -21.42 2.93
C GLY A 168 -15.46 -22.80 3.04
N ILE A 169 -14.29 -22.99 2.47
CA ILE A 169 -13.57 -24.26 2.47
C ILE A 169 -12.25 -24.09 3.21
N TYR A 170 -12.01 -24.95 4.18
CA TYR A 170 -10.72 -25.08 4.82
C TYR A 170 -9.90 -26.14 4.10
N VAL A 171 -8.73 -25.76 3.63
CA VAL A 171 -7.74 -26.70 3.11
C VAL A 171 -6.62 -26.83 4.13
N THR A 172 -6.35 -28.04 4.58
CA THR A 172 -5.24 -28.31 5.49
C THR A 172 -3.91 -28.08 4.78
N SER A 173 -2.94 -27.49 5.49
CA SER A 173 -1.61 -27.28 4.95
C SER A 173 -0.97 -28.61 4.51
N PRO A 174 -0.39 -28.70 3.30
CA PRO A 174 0.36 -29.87 2.86
C PRO A 174 1.71 -30.01 3.62
N PHE A 175 2.16 -28.93 4.25
CA PHE A 175 3.42 -28.92 4.99
C PHE A 175 3.25 -29.58 6.36
N ARG A 176 4.06 -30.60 6.62
CA ARG A 176 4.04 -31.33 7.91
C ARG A 176 4.54 -30.42 9.03
N GLN A 177 3.79 -30.34 10.11
CA GLN A 177 4.16 -29.50 11.27
C GLN A 177 5.44 -30.01 11.97
N GLU A 178 5.71 -31.31 11.89
CA GLU A 178 6.92 -31.93 12.46
C GLU A 178 8.21 -31.41 11.80
N ASN A 179 8.11 -30.92 10.55
CA ASN A 179 9.25 -30.34 9.84
C ASN A 179 9.48 -28.86 10.19
N ARG A 180 8.63 -28.27 11.05
CA ARG A 180 8.72 -26.87 11.42
C ARG A 180 9.36 -26.71 12.80
N CYS A 181 10.52 -26.05 12.85
CA CYS A 181 11.16 -25.62 14.09
C CYS A 181 11.00 -24.11 14.26
N ILE A 182 10.42 -23.66 15.37
CA ILE A 182 10.29 -22.25 15.72
C ILE A 182 11.17 -21.94 16.90
N LEU A 183 12.11 -21.02 16.72
CA LEU A 183 13.00 -20.53 17.77
C LEU A 183 12.75 -19.04 18.01
N THR A 184 12.81 -18.61 19.27
CA THR A 184 12.60 -17.20 19.63
C THR A 184 13.82 -16.66 20.38
N GLY A 185 14.49 -15.67 19.80
CA GLY A 185 15.52 -14.88 20.48
C GLY A 185 14.87 -13.92 21.47
N ARG A 186 15.29 -13.96 22.75
CA ARG A 186 14.71 -13.14 23.83
C ARG A 186 15.48 -11.85 24.10
N ASP A 187 16.71 -11.77 23.68
CA ASP A 187 17.67 -10.70 23.95
C ASP A 187 17.90 -9.75 22.78
N VAL A 188 17.21 -9.98 21.65
CA VAL A 188 17.23 -9.14 20.45
C VAL A 188 15.91 -8.42 20.20
N SER A 189 15.95 -7.28 19.52
CA SER A 189 14.76 -6.47 19.22
C SER A 189 14.94 -5.65 17.96
N SER A 190 13.86 -5.52 17.18
CA SER A 190 13.80 -4.62 16.02
C SER A 190 13.32 -3.19 16.36
N ARG A 191 13.02 -2.91 17.65
CA ARG A 191 12.50 -1.60 18.07
C ARG A 191 13.51 -0.49 17.80
N TYR A 192 13.02 0.64 17.27
CA TYR A 192 13.86 1.78 16.90
C TYR A 192 14.77 2.27 18.04
N ILE A 193 14.25 2.36 19.26
CA ILE A 193 14.99 2.84 20.43
C ILE A 193 16.16 1.93 20.87
N ARG A 194 16.19 0.67 20.38
CA ARG A 194 17.27 -0.29 20.69
C ARG A 194 18.29 -0.42 19.56
N ARG A 195 18.07 0.27 18.44
CA ARG A 195 18.96 0.19 17.28
C ARG A 195 20.32 0.78 17.60
N GLY A 196 21.36 0.08 17.22
CA GLY A 196 22.76 0.42 17.42
C GLY A 196 23.63 -0.81 17.26
N TYR A 197 24.94 -0.61 17.22
CA TYR A 197 25.93 -1.65 16.95
C TYR A 197 25.74 -2.90 17.83
N GLU A 198 25.56 -2.76 19.14
CA GLU A 198 25.35 -3.89 20.04
C GLU A 198 24.14 -4.76 19.72
N GLU A 199 23.06 -4.14 19.24
CA GLU A 199 21.86 -4.86 18.82
C GLU A 199 22.09 -5.55 17.47
N TYR A 200 22.74 -4.85 16.54
CA TYR A 200 23.06 -5.39 15.22
C TYR A 200 24.04 -6.57 15.34
N HIS A 201 25.05 -6.47 16.17
CA HIS A 201 26.01 -7.55 16.46
C HIS A 201 25.30 -8.79 17.04
N ARG A 202 24.38 -8.63 18.01
CA ARG A 202 23.59 -9.75 18.55
C ARG A 202 22.77 -10.42 17.47
N ILE A 203 22.06 -9.64 16.64
CA ILE A 203 21.25 -10.17 15.53
C ILE A 203 22.14 -10.89 14.51
N ALA A 204 23.23 -10.28 14.08
CA ALA A 204 24.20 -10.89 13.17
C ALA A 204 24.79 -12.21 13.74
N SER A 205 25.08 -12.25 15.05
CA SER A 205 25.51 -13.47 15.74
C SER A 205 24.44 -14.57 15.71
N TYR A 206 23.15 -14.24 15.89
CA TYR A 206 22.06 -15.22 15.74
C TYR A 206 21.99 -15.78 14.32
N ILE A 207 22.10 -14.92 13.30
CA ILE A 207 22.11 -15.34 11.89
C ILE A 207 23.29 -16.29 11.66
N ALA A 208 24.50 -15.89 12.04
CA ALA A 208 25.72 -16.67 11.87
C ALA A 208 25.60 -18.05 12.52
N ARG A 209 25.21 -18.10 13.79
CA ARG A 209 25.03 -19.36 14.52
C ARG A 209 23.99 -20.27 13.86
N THR A 210 22.91 -19.70 13.31
CA THR A 210 21.91 -20.49 12.61
C THR A 210 22.47 -21.06 11.30
N VAL A 211 23.11 -20.21 10.50
CA VAL A 211 23.70 -20.57 9.20
C VAL A 211 24.84 -21.61 9.36
N TRP A 212 25.66 -21.48 10.40
CA TRP A 212 26.81 -22.38 10.62
C TRP A 212 26.41 -23.78 11.11
N THR A 213 25.16 -23.95 11.59
CA THR A 213 24.72 -25.29 12.05
C THR A 213 24.42 -26.25 10.91
N ARG A 214 24.02 -25.76 9.75
CA ARG A 214 23.63 -26.60 8.63
C ARG A 214 23.84 -25.88 7.30
N LYS A 215 24.43 -26.55 6.32
CA LYS A 215 24.46 -26.08 4.93
C LYS A 215 23.03 -26.01 4.35
N GLY A 216 22.72 -24.94 3.63
CA GLY A 216 21.44 -24.76 2.98
C GLY A 216 21.14 -23.31 2.67
N ASN A 217 19.91 -23.06 2.25
CA ASN A 217 19.43 -21.74 1.88
C ASN A 217 18.69 -21.09 3.04
N TYR A 218 18.97 -19.84 3.29
CA TYR A 218 18.42 -19.05 4.38
C TYR A 218 17.88 -17.72 3.87
N MET A 219 16.72 -17.30 4.34
CA MET A 219 16.21 -15.95 4.13
C MET A 219 16.01 -15.26 5.46
N VAL A 220 16.53 -14.05 5.58
CA VAL A 220 16.46 -13.23 6.80
C VAL A 220 15.65 -11.97 6.48
N PHE A 221 14.57 -11.75 7.22
CA PHE A 221 13.64 -10.63 6.96
C PHE A 221 13.77 -9.55 8.02
N PHE A 222 13.86 -8.31 7.57
CA PHE A 222 14.05 -7.12 8.38
C PHE A 222 12.89 -6.12 8.23
N PRO A 223 12.61 -5.29 9.24
CA PRO A 223 11.51 -4.32 9.17
C PRO A 223 11.77 -3.12 8.25
N SER A 224 13.01 -2.89 7.80
CA SER A 224 13.36 -1.82 6.86
C SER A 224 14.72 -2.06 6.20
N TYR A 225 14.95 -1.49 5.02
CA TYR A 225 16.22 -1.55 4.30
C TYR A 225 17.39 -1.08 5.16
N LYS A 226 17.27 0.11 5.77
CA LYS A 226 18.33 0.64 6.63
C LYS A 226 18.73 -0.31 7.77
N PHE A 227 17.75 -0.95 8.41
CA PHE A 227 18.03 -1.90 9.48
C PHE A 227 18.69 -3.19 8.97
N MET A 228 18.28 -3.62 7.78
CA MET A 228 18.89 -4.75 7.07
C MET A 228 20.35 -4.46 6.73
N ASP A 229 20.62 -3.30 6.15
CA ASP A 229 21.98 -2.89 5.72
C ASP A 229 22.91 -2.76 6.95
N ASP A 230 22.43 -2.11 8.02
CA ASP A 230 23.20 -1.97 9.27
C ASP A 230 23.59 -3.35 9.90
N VAL A 231 22.68 -4.35 9.83
CA VAL A 231 22.97 -5.71 10.34
C VAL A 231 23.84 -6.50 9.36
N LEU A 232 23.61 -6.35 8.05
CA LEU A 232 24.42 -7.00 7.01
C LEU A 232 25.87 -6.54 7.08
N GLU A 233 26.13 -5.24 7.25
CA GLU A 233 27.48 -4.70 7.41
C GLU A 233 28.21 -5.35 8.57
N VAL A 234 27.57 -5.49 9.72
CA VAL A 234 28.16 -6.17 10.90
C VAL A 234 28.37 -7.66 10.62
N TYR A 235 27.42 -8.31 9.94
CA TYR A 235 27.53 -9.71 9.60
C TYR A 235 28.72 -9.98 8.66
N GLU A 236 28.89 -9.18 7.62
CA GLU A 236 29.98 -9.31 6.64
C GLU A 236 31.35 -9.03 7.27
N ASN A 237 31.43 -8.05 8.15
CA ASN A 237 32.67 -7.66 8.79
C ASN A 237 33.14 -8.65 9.87
N GLU A 238 32.24 -9.29 10.61
CA GLU A 238 32.60 -10.04 11.82
C GLU A 238 32.21 -11.52 11.78
N PHE A 239 31.25 -11.92 10.95
CA PHE A 239 30.70 -13.27 10.93
C PHE A 239 30.75 -13.94 9.56
N SER A 240 31.29 -13.27 8.53
CA SER A 240 31.40 -13.84 7.19
C SER A 240 32.28 -15.10 7.19
N ALA A 241 31.91 -16.06 6.36
CA ALA A 241 32.67 -17.28 6.15
C ALA A 241 32.77 -17.56 4.65
N GLU A 242 33.93 -18.01 4.16
CA GLU A 242 34.18 -18.24 2.72
C GLU A 242 33.17 -19.20 2.05
N TRP A 243 32.57 -20.09 2.83
CA TRP A 243 31.58 -21.06 2.35
C TRP A 243 30.12 -20.55 2.43
N VAL A 244 29.92 -19.30 2.89
CA VAL A 244 28.61 -18.65 2.95
C VAL A 244 28.57 -17.48 1.98
N ARG A 245 27.65 -17.52 1.06
CA ARG A 245 27.38 -16.41 0.14
C ARG A 245 26.18 -15.61 0.64
N CYS A 246 26.31 -14.29 0.66
CA CYS A 246 25.24 -13.39 1.01
C CYS A 246 24.73 -12.65 -0.23
N ILE A 247 23.43 -12.49 -0.32
CA ILE A 247 22.75 -11.61 -1.29
C ILE A 247 21.72 -10.76 -0.54
N SER A 248 21.46 -9.55 -1.02
CA SER A 248 20.54 -8.63 -0.37
C SER A 248 19.52 -8.07 -1.36
N GLN A 249 18.30 -7.89 -0.87
CA GLN A 249 17.24 -7.21 -1.59
C GLN A 249 17.56 -5.71 -1.71
N THR A 250 17.48 -5.17 -2.91
CA THR A 250 17.61 -3.73 -3.14
C THR A 250 16.25 -3.03 -3.22
N SER A 251 16.22 -1.75 -2.87
CA SER A 251 15.01 -0.94 -3.03
C SER A 251 14.69 -0.73 -4.50
N GLY A 252 13.45 -0.98 -4.89
CA GLY A 252 12.99 -0.75 -6.26
C GLY A 252 13.27 -1.90 -7.24
N MET A 253 13.61 -3.09 -6.76
CA MET A 253 13.72 -4.30 -7.60
C MET A 253 12.47 -4.47 -8.47
N ASN A 254 12.67 -4.68 -9.77
CA ASN A 254 11.62 -5.06 -10.70
C ASN A 254 11.38 -6.59 -10.69
N GLU A 255 10.35 -7.06 -11.40
CA GLU A 255 9.99 -8.49 -11.41
C GLU A 255 11.12 -9.40 -11.94
N ARG A 256 11.90 -8.95 -12.93
CA ARG A 256 13.02 -9.71 -13.46
C ARG A 256 14.15 -9.85 -12.43
N GLU A 257 14.50 -8.77 -11.75
CA GLU A 257 15.52 -8.80 -10.68
C GLU A 257 15.07 -9.67 -9.50
N LYS A 258 13.76 -9.72 -9.22
CA LYS A 258 13.16 -10.63 -8.25
C LYS A 258 13.33 -12.08 -8.66
N GLU A 259 13.04 -12.42 -9.92
CA GLU A 259 13.22 -13.76 -10.46
C GLU A 259 14.69 -14.17 -10.39
N GLU A 260 15.62 -13.33 -10.85
CA GLU A 260 17.07 -13.56 -10.77
C GLU A 260 17.53 -13.80 -9.33
N PHE A 261 17.02 -13.02 -8.36
CA PHE A 261 17.32 -13.21 -6.93
C PHE A 261 16.83 -14.57 -6.39
N LEU A 262 15.65 -15.03 -6.79
CA LEU A 262 15.11 -16.35 -6.39
C LEU A 262 15.82 -17.51 -7.10
N GLU A 263 16.23 -17.35 -8.35
CA GLU A 263 17.00 -18.35 -9.10
C GLU A 263 18.33 -18.65 -8.42
N GLU A 264 18.96 -17.68 -7.75
CA GLU A 264 20.19 -17.89 -6.98
C GLU A 264 20.03 -18.94 -5.88
N PHE A 265 18.84 -19.04 -5.25
CA PHE A 265 18.56 -20.07 -4.26
C PHE A 265 18.40 -21.45 -4.88
N SER A 266 17.89 -21.54 -6.10
CA SER A 266 17.73 -22.79 -6.83
C SER A 266 19.06 -23.30 -7.40
N ALA A 267 19.95 -22.38 -7.81
CA ALA A 267 21.24 -22.69 -8.42
C ALA A 267 22.37 -22.92 -7.40
N SER A 268 22.17 -22.58 -6.13
CA SER A 268 23.22 -22.62 -5.11
C SER A 268 23.55 -24.05 -4.68
N GLU A 269 24.80 -24.48 -4.94
CA GLU A 269 25.34 -25.77 -4.42
C GLU A 269 25.90 -25.63 -2.99
N GLY A 270 25.94 -24.40 -2.43
CA GLY A 270 26.55 -24.05 -1.15
C GLY A 270 25.53 -23.61 -0.10
N THR A 271 25.98 -22.72 0.77
CA THR A 271 25.13 -22.02 1.72
C THR A 271 24.89 -20.60 1.23
N LEU A 272 23.61 -20.27 1.02
CA LEU A 272 23.19 -18.94 0.57
C LEU A 272 22.32 -18.29 1.64
N VAL A 273 22.60 -17.03 1.94
CA VAL A 273 21.80 -16.20 2.85
C VAL A 273 21.28 -14.99 2.12
N GLY A 274 19.97 -14.91 1.96
CA GLY A 274 19.27 -13.75 1.39
C GLY A 274 18.79 -12.82 2.48
N PHE A 275 19.21 -11.57 2.43
CA PHE A 275 18.76 -10.50 3.31
C PHE A 275 17.61 -9.75 2.64
N CYS A 276 16.43 -9.76 3.25
CA CYS A 276 15.19 -9.25 2.66
C CYS A 276 14.45 -8.32 3.62
N VAL A 277 13.48 -7.57 3.11
CA VAL A 277 12.64 -6.68 3.92
C VAL A 277 11.23 -7.22 4.02
N MET A 278 10.66 -7.24 5.25
CA MET A 278 9.28 -7.61 5.50
C MET A 278 8.31 -6.64 4.79
N GLY A 279 7.23 -7.16 4.21
CA GLY A 279 6.29 -6.37 3.43
C GLY A 279 6.80 -5.97 2.03
N GLY A 280 8.02 -6.39 1.67
CA GLY A 280 8.56 -6.26 0.31
C GLY A 280 8.11 -7.40 -0.62
N ILE A 281 8.70 -7.42 -1.82
CA ILE A 281 8.36 -8.36 -2.89
C ILE A 281 8.61 -9.84 -2.55
N PHE A 282 9.40 -10.13 -1.50
CA PHE A 282 9.70 -11.49 -1.03
C PHE A 282 8.89 -11.89 0.23
N SER A 283 7.95 -11.07 0.68
CA SER A 283 7.16 -11.39 1.88
C SER A 283 6.08 -12.44 1.64
N GLU A 284 5.72 -12.66 0.40
CA GLU A 284 4.70 -13.64 -0.02
C GLU A 284 5.13 -14.32 -1.34
N GLY A 285 4.67 -15.57 -1.55
CA GLY A 285 4.86 -16.29 -2.81
C GLY A 285 6.28 -16.78 -3.06
N ILE A 286 6.98 -17.20 -2.02
CA ILE A 286 8.23 -17.94 -2.11
C ILE A 286 7.93 -19.40 -1.76
N ASP A 287 8.10 -20.29 -2.74
CA ASP A 287 7.91 -21.74 -2.61
C ASP A 287 9.25 -22.48 -2.51
#